data_63aa8e230d5602defac84252e27c3bc4
#
_entry.id   63aa8e230d5602defac84252e27c3bc4
#
_cell.length_a   1.000
_cell.length_b   1.000
_cell.length_c   1.000
_cell.angle_alpha   90.00
_cell.angle_beta   90.00
_cell.angle_gamma   90.00
#
_symmetry.space_group_name_H-M   'P 1'
#
loop_
_entity.id
_entity.type
_entity.pdbx_description
1 polymer ?
#
loop_
_entity_poly.entity_id
_entity_poly.type
_entity_poly.pdbx_seq_one_letter_code
_entity_poly.pdbx_strand_id
1 'polypeptide(L)'
;MKKLTLIVLSIFFSLSLFAQETKKDFVQVYYFHRTERCATCNAIEDGVTSVLNSSYKKDLQKGNIIFSSINYEEDTNSAIIKSYEIENPTLLIIYNKKDKKEFIDLTDDAFSYARTNPSKFKKIFKSKINDFFR
;
A
#
# COMPACT_ATOMS: atom_id res chain seq x y z
N MET A 1 54.81 -10.82 -7.44
CA MET A 1 53.57 -11.59 -7.36
C MET A 1 52.80 -11.36 -6.05
N LYS A 2 53.40 -11.44 -4.87
CA LYS A 2 52.71 -11.20 -3.58
C LYS A 2 52.09 -9.80 -3.40
N LYS A 3 52.70 -8.76 -3.95
CA LYS A 3 52.18 -7.36 -3.87
C LYS A 3 50.98 -7.12 -4.80
N LEU A 4 50.92 -7.81 -5.94
CA LEU A 4 49.81 -7.69 -6.90
C LEU A 4 48.54 -8.37 -6.36
N THR A 5 48.69 -9.50 -5.67
CA THR A 5 47.57 -10.24 -5.05
C THR A 5 46.90 -9.44 -3.94
N LEU A 6 47.66 -8.68 -3.15
CA LEU A 6 47.11 -7.81 -2.09
C LEU A 6 46.32 -6.62 -2.63
N ILE A 7 46.72 -6.05 -3.77
CA ILE A 7 46.02 -4.94 -4.41
C ILE A 7 44.67 -5.41 -4.99
N VAL A 8 44.66 -6.59 -5.62
CA VAL A 8 43.40 -7.16 -6.18
C VAL A 8 42.40 -7.50 -5.07
N LEU A 9 42.85 -8.02 -3.92
CA LEU A 9 42.00 -8.32 -2.78
C LEU A 9 41.40 -7.06 -2.13
N SER A 10 42.10 -5.93 -2.12
CA SER A 10 41.59 -4.67 -1.57
C SER A 10 40.52 -4.01 -2.46
N ILE A 11 40.58 -4.21 -3.77
CA ILE A 11 39.59 -3.68 -4.73
C ILE A 11 38.27 -4.43 -4.61
N PHE A 12 38.30 -5.73 -4.33
CA PHE A 12 37.07 -6.52 -4.14
C PHE A 12 36.32 -6.17 -2.84
N PHE A 13 37.02 -5.69 -1.81
CA PHE A 13 36.39 -5.32 -0.54
C PHE A 13 35.67 -3.96 -0.60
N SER A 14 36.06 -3.08 -1.50
CA SER A 14 35.47 -1.73 -1.64
C SER A 14 34.17 -1.69 -2.43
N LEU A 15 33.80 -2.75 -3.17
CA LEU A 15 32.57 -2.82 -3.95
C LEU A 15 31.34 -3.27 -3.15
N SER A 16 31.51 -3.74 -1.91
CA SER A 16 30.42 -4.26 -1.08
C SER A 16 29.65 -3.18 -0.30
N LEU A 17 30.01 -1.90 -0.41
CA LEU A 17 29.46 -0.82 0.42
C LEU A 17 28.31 -0.02 -0.22
N PHE A 18 27.86 -0.38 -1.42
CA PHE A 18 26.86 0.43 -2.16
C PHE A 18 25.45 -0.17 -2.26
N ALA A 19 25.12 -1.20 -1.50
CA ALA A 19 23.79 -1.80 -1.51
C ALA A 19 23.03 -1.58 -0.19
N GLN A 20 22.99 -0.37 0.32
CA GLN A 20 21.93 0.04 1.21
C GLN A 20 20.81 0.65 0.35
N GLU A 21 19.89 -0.18 -0.13
CA GLU A 21 18.58 0.31 -0.58
C GLU A 21 17.94 1.05 0.60
N THR A 22 17.94 2.37 0.52
CA THR A 22 17.16 3.19 1.44
C THR A 22 15.70 2.84 1.21
N LYS A 23 15.13 2.07 2.12
CA LYS A 23 13.72 1.66 2.08
C LYS A 23 12.88 2.92 2.09
N LYS A 24 12.31 3.25 0.91
CA LYS A 24 11.54 4.46 0.72
C LYS A 24 10.21 4.34 1.47
N ASP A 25 9.80 5.41 2.12
CA ASP A 25 8.48 5.48 2.75
C ASP A 25 7.38 5.46 1.68
N PHE A 26 6.30 4.71 1.90
CA PHE A 26 5.17 4.61 0.99
C PHE A 26 3.87 4.25 1.71
N VAL A 27 2.76 4.58 1.10
CA VAL A 27 1.42 4.18 1.53
C VAL A 27 0.96 2.98 0.72
N GLN A 28 0.58 1.91 1.40
CA GLN A 28 -0.12 0.79 0.79
C GLN A 28 -1.61 0.91 1.11
N VAL A 29 -2.44 0.85 0.09
CA VAL A 29 -3.89 0.77 0.21
C VAL A 29 -4.34 -0.60 -0.26
N TYR A 30 -4.99 -1.37 0.61
CA TYR A 30 -5.63 -2.63 0.27
C TYR A 30 -7.13 -2.51 0.36
N TYR A 31 -7.83 -2.95 -0.70
CA TYR A 31 -9.24 -3.23 -0.62
C TYR A 31 -9.47 -4.73 -0.83
N PHE A 32 -9.81 -5.42 0.24
CA PHE A 32 -10.17 -6.83 0.22
C PHE A 32 -11.66 -6.96 -0.05
N HIS A 33 -12.03 -7.76 -1.05
CA HIS A 33 -13.41 -7.93 -1.48
C HIS A 33 -13.74 -9.39 -1.79
N ARG A 34 -15.03 -9.70 -1.90
CA ARG A 34 -15.54 -11.00 -2.36
C ARG A 34 -15.56 -11.09 -3.89
N THR A 35 -15.69 -12.32 -4.38
CA THR A 35 -15.97 -12.59 -5.79
C THR A 35 -17.27 -11.92 -6.23
N GLU A 36 -18.35 -12.13 -5.48
CA GLU A 36 -19.61 -11.45 -5.71
C GLU A 36 -19.66 -10.12 -4.97
N ARG A 37 -19.65 -9.03 -5.71
CA ARG A 37 -19.60 -7.68 -5.17
C ARG A 37 -20.96 -7.06 -5.04
N CYS A 38 -21.29 -6.55 -3.85
CA CYS A 38 -22.46 -5.73 -3.60
C CYS A 38 -22.28 -4.30 -4.16
N ALA A 39 -23.40 -3.57 -4.29
CA ALA A 39 -23.35 -2.17 -4.75
C ALA A 39 -22.46 -1.26 -3.88
N THR A 40 -22.46 -1.47 -2.55
CA THR A 40 -21.56 -0.73 -1.63
C THR A 40 -20.12 -1.12 -1.86
N CYS A 41 -19.83 -2.41 -2.11
CA CYS A 41 -18.46 -2.88 -2.38
C CYS A 41 -17.87 -2.21 -3.62
N ASN A 42 -18.66 -2.10 -4.70
CA ASN A 42 -18.26 -1.39 -5.92
C ASN A 42 -18.05 0.11 -5.64
N ALA A 43 -18.96 0.74 -4.90
CA ALA A 43 -18.85 2.16 -4.55
C ALA A 43 -17.59 2.49 -3.73
N ILE A 44 -17.12 1.56 -2.88
CA ILE A 44 -15.87 1.70 -2.13
C ILE A 44 -14.68 1.76 -3.09
N GLU A 45 -14.53 0.78 -3.97
CA GLU A 45 -13.42 0.75 -4.93
C GLU A 45 -13.45 1.93 -5.90
N ASP A 46 -14.62 2.30 -6.40
CA ASP A 46 -14.81 3.47 -7.27
C ASP A 46 -14.40 4.77 -6.55
N GLY A 47 -14.77 4.89 -5.28
CA GLY A 47 -14.41 6.05 -4.45
C GLY A 47 -12.91 6.15 -4.22
N VAL A 48 -12.26 5.05 -3.85
CA VAL A 48 -10.81 4.95 -3.66
C VAL A 48 -10.08 5.29 -4.94
N THR A 49 -10.38 4.61 -6.04
CA THR A 49 -9.76 4.83 -7.36
C THR A 49 -9.96 6.24 -7.88
N SER A 50 -11.14 6.80 -7.71
CA SER A 50 -11.44 8.19 -8.09
C SER A 50 -10.53 9.19 -7.36
N VAL A 51 -10.36 9.05 -6.04
CA VAL A 51 -9.47 9.93 -5.25
C VAL A 51 -8.01 9.75 -5.66
N LEU A 52 -7.56 8.50 -5.77
CA LEU A 52 -6.17 8.21 -6.11
C LEU A 52 -5.80 8.76 -7.49
N ASN A 53 -6.63 8.54 -8.50
CA ASN A 53 -6.38 9.01 -9.86
C ASN A 53 -6.50 10.52 -10.02
N SER A 54 -7.40 11.18 -9.28
CA SER A 54 -7.60 12.64 -9.38
C SER A 54 -6.58 13.44 -8.57
N SER A 55 -6.22 12.96 -7.37
CA SER A 55 -5.40 13.74 -6.43
C SER A 55 -3.96 13.25 -6.28
N TYR A 56 -3.70 11.96 -6.58
CA TYR A 56 -2.40 11.32 -6.28
C TYR A 56 -1.79 10.56 -7.47
N LYS A 57 -2.17 10.93 -8.70
CA LYS A 57 -1.66 10.27 -9.91
C LYS A 57 -0.13 10.19 -9.98
N LYS A 58 0.54 11.27 -9.59
CA LYS A 58 2.02 11.32 -9.56
C LYS A 58 2.61 10.40 -8.50
N ASP A 59 1.95 10.28 -7.34
CA ASP A 59 2.41 9.43 -6.24
C ASP A 59 2.19 7.94 -6.55
N LEU A 60 1.10 7.59 -7.25
CA LEU A 60 0.91 6.26 -7.81
C LEU A 60 2.03 5.90 -8.80
N GLN A 61 2.34 6.80 -9.73
CA GLN A 61 3.39 6.57 -10.74
C GLN A 61 4.79 6.41 -10.13
N LYS A 62 5.07 7.11 -9.04
CA LYS A 62 6.35 7.06 -8.32
C LYS A 62 6.44 5.92 -7.29
N GLY A 63 5.36 5.18 -7.07
CA GLY A 63 5.28 4.16 -6.03
C GLY A 63 5.26 4.72 -4.61
N ASN A 64 4.95 6.01 -4.42
CA ASN A 64 4.72 6.59 -3.09
C ASN A 64 3.39 6.11 -2.50
N ILE A 65 2.44 5.77 -3.37
CA ILE A 65 1.18 5.13 -3.03
C ILE A 65 1.03 3.89 -3.91
N ILE A 66 0.68 2.77 -3.31
CA ILE A 66 0.39 1.50 -4.00
C ILE A 66 -1.03 1.12 -3.65
N PHE A 67 -1.86 0.86 -4.65
CA PHE A 67 -3.23 0.37 -4.46
C PHE A 67 -3.37 -1.04 -4.99
N SER A 68 -3.99 -1.90 -4.20
CA SER A 68 -4.31 -3.28 -4.58
C SER A 68 -5.74 -3.63 -4.18
N SER A 69 -6.53 -4.03 -5.15
CA SER A 69 -7.85 -4.64 -4.96
C SER A 69 -7.66 -6.15 -4.99
N ILE A 70 -8.06 -6.85 -3.92
CA ILE A 70 -7.74 -8.25 -3.68
C ILE A 70 -9.01 -9.03 -3.37
N ASN A 71 -9.30 -10.04 -4.17
CA ASN A 71 -10.36 -10.99 -3.88
C ASN A 71 -9.90 -11.96 -2.78
N TYR A 72 -10.47 -11.87 -1.58
CA TYR A 72 -10.04 -12.69 -0.46
C TYR A 72 -10.60 -14.14 -0.50
N GLU A 73 -11.47 -14.46 -1.44
CA GLU A 73 -11.99 -15.81 -1.65
C GLU A 73 -11.10 -16.62 -2.63
N GLU A 74 -10.10 -16.01 -3.25
CA GLU A 74 -9.18 -16.70 -4.16
C GLU A 74 -7.98 -17.30 -3.41
N ASP A 75 -7.72 -18.60 -3.64
CA ASP A 75 -6.61 -19.33 -3.00
C ASP A 75 -5.23 -18.72 -3.27
N THR A 76 -5.06 -18.11 -4.44
CA THR A 76 -3.81 -17.39 -4.81
C THR A 76 -3.47 -16.25 -3.87
N ASN A 77 -4.47 -15.72 -3.15
CA ASN A 77 -4.33 -14.62 -2.20
C ASN A 77 -4.19 -15.10 -0.75
N SER A 78 -4.18 -16.41 -0.49
CA SER A 78 -4.21 -16.99 0.86
C SER A 78 -3.09 -16.46 1.78
N ALA A 79 -1.90 -16.22 1.27
CA ALA A 79 -0.77 -15.73 2.06
C ALA A 79 -1.02 -14.31 2.61
N ILE A 80 -1.52 -13.39 1.77
CA ILE A 80 -1.81 -12.01 2.21
C ILE A 80 -3.05 -11.97 3.10
N ILE A 81 -4.09 -12.76 2.79
CA ILE A 81 -5.29 -12.90 3.61
C ILE A 81 -4.92 -13.33 5.03
N LYS A 82 -4.10 -14.36 5.18
CA LYS A 82 -3.62 -14.86 6.47
C LYS A 82 -2.75 -13.82 7.20
N SER A 83 -1.89 -13.10 6.49
CA SER A 83 -0.98 -12.13 7.12
C SER A 83 -1.69 -10.90 7.69
N TYR A 84 -2.87 -10.57 7.17
CA TYR A 84 -3.71 -9.47 7.65
C TYR A 84 -4.99 -9.94 8.37
N GLU A 85 -5.15 -11.25 8.58
CA GLU A 85 -6.31 -11.86 9.26
C GLU A 85 -7.65 -11.43 8.66
N ILE A 86 -7.73 -11.42 7.30
CA ILE A 86 -8.90 -10.94 6.57
C ILE A 86 -9.99 -12.00 6.55
N GLU A 87 -11.11 -11.71 7.16
CA GLU A 87 -12.31 -12.57 7.17
C GLU A 87 -13.51 -11.94 6.45
N ASN A 88 -13.49 -10.63 6.25
CA ASN A 88 -14.58 -9.84 5.68
C ASN A 88 -14.04 -8.79 4.71
N PRO A 89 -14.91 -8.19 3.85
CA PRO A 89 -14.49 -7.07 3.02
C PRO A 89 -13.90 -5.95 3.87
N THR A 90 -12.67 -5.53 3.56
CA THR A 90 -11.88 -4.62 4.40
C THR A 90 -11.17 -3.57 3.56
N LEU A 91 -11.24 -2.31 3.95
CA LEU A 91 -10.43 -1.22 3.40
C LEU A 91 -9.35 -0.83 4.39
N LEU A 92 -8.10 -1.14 4.06
CA LEU A 92 -6.94 -0.96 4.92
C LEU A 92 -5.93 -0.01 4.28
N ILE A 93 -5.48 0.99 5.03
CA ILE A 93 -4.35 1.85 4.67
C ILE A 93 -3.18 1.51 5.59
N ILE A 94 -2.00 1.31 5.01
CA ILE A 94 -0.79 1.01 5.75
C ILE A 94 0.26 2.07 5.42
N TYR A 95 0.70 2.82 6.42
CA TYR A 95 1.85 3.70 6.30
C TYR A 95 3.12 2.88 6.55
N ASN A 96 3.90 2.68 5.49
CA ASN A 96 5.21 2.05 5.58
C ASN A 96 6.27 3.16 5.70
N LYS A 97 6.66 3.49 6.92
CA LYS A 97 7.77 4.39 7.23
C LYS A 97 8.99 3.56 7.62
N LYS A 98 10.18 4.11 7.38
CA LYS A 98 11.50 3.45 7.47
C LYS A 98 11.61 2.32 8.50
N ASP A 99 11.13 2.54 9.73
CA ASP A 99 11.26 1.59 10.83
C ASP A 99 9.91 1.25 11.50
N LYS A 100 8.77 1.71 10.91
CA LYS A 100 7.45 1.57 11.52
C LYS A 100 6.38 1.34 10.46
N LYS A 101 5.46 0.40 10.75
CA LYS A 101 4.20 0.27 10.02
C LYS A 101 3.07 0.78 10.91
N GLU A 102 2.19 1.58 10.34
CA GLU A 102 0.97 2.03 10.98
C GLU A 102 -0.22 1.59 10.14
N PHE A 103 -1.20 0.97 10.79
CA PHE A 103 -2.38 0.40 10.16
C PHE A 103 -3.60 1.27 10.46
N ILE A 104 -4.34 1.61 9.42
CA ILE A 104 -5.56 2.41 9.52
C ILE A 104 -6.67 1.65 8.82
N ASP A 105 -7.62 1.15 9.60
CA ASP A 105 -8.82 0.48 9.08
C ASP A 105 -9.89 1.54 8.78
N LEU A 106 -10.31 1.62 7.53
CA LEU A 106 -11.38 2.50 7.06
C LEU A 106 -12.65 1.74 6.69
N THR A 107 -12.77 0.48 7.06
CA THR A 107 -13.88 -0.39 6.65
C THR A 107 -15.24 0.18 7.07
N ASP A 108 -15.37 0.60 8.33
CA ASP A 108 -16.63 1.15 8.85
C ASP A 108 -17.04 2.44 8.13
N ASP A 109 -16.11 3.36 7.93
CA ASP A 109 -16.35 4.60 7.19
C ASP A 109 -16.71 4.32 5.72
N ALA A 110 -16.01 3.39 5.10
CA ALA A 110 -16.25 3.00 3.71
C ALA A 110 -17.65 2.41 3.53
N PHE A 111 -18.03 1.44 4.35
CA PHE A 111 -19.36 0.82 4.27
C PHE A 111 -20.50 1.77 4.66
N SER A 112 -20.25 2.69 5.59
CA SER A 112 -21.23 3.70 6.00
C SER A 112 -21.48 4.75 4.92
N TYR A 113 -20.43 5.19 4.19
CA TYR A 113 -20.52 6.41 3.39
C TYR A 113 -20.26 6.24 1.89
N ALA A 114 -19.54 5.20 1.44
CA ALA A 114 -19.16 5.11 0.04
C ALA A 114 -20.34 5.19 -0.93
N ARG A 115 -21.47 4.58 -0.57
CA ARG A 115 -22.70 4.59 -1.36
C ARG A 115 -23.67 5.70 -0.94
N THR A 116 -23.83 5.97 0.35
CA THR A 116 -24.85 6.89 0.90
C THR A 116 -24.40 8.34 0.87
N ASN A 117 -23.10 8.60 1.03
CA ASN A 117 -22.49 9.93 0.97
C ASN A 117 -21.08 9.85 0.38
N PRO A 118 -20.94 9.63 -0.96
CA PRO A 118 -19.66 9.44 -1.61
C PRO A 118 -18.66 10.59 -1.38
N SER A 119 -19.17 11.81 -1.30
CA SER A 119 -18.31 13.01 -1.05
C SER A 119 -17.67 12.95 0.33
N LYS A 120 -18.41 12.52 1.36
CA LYS A 120 -17.89 12.34 2.72
C LYS A 120 -16.86 11.23 2.76
N PHE A 121 -17.14 10.08 2.15
CA PHE A 121 -16.19 8.96 2.07
C PHE A 121 -14.87 9.39 1.41
N LYS A 122 -14.94 10.01 0.23
CA LYS A 122 -13.75 10.50 -0.49
C LYS A 122 -12.94 11.51 0.34
N LYS A 123 -13.60 12.38 1.10
CA LYS A 123 -12.94 13.36 1.97
C LYS A 123 -12.19 12.67 3.12
N ILE A 124 -12.83 11.67 3.78
CA ILE A 124 -12.21 10.88 4.85
C ILE A 124 -10.99 10.14 4.30
N PHE A 125 -11.15 9.39 3.21
CA PHE A 125 -10.06 8.65 2.59
C PHE A 125 -8.89 9.56 2.20
N LYS A 126 -9.17 10.68 1.53
CA LYS A 126 -8.15 11.68 1.16
C LYS A 126 -7.43 12.26 2.36
N SER A 127 -8.14 12.53 3.45
CA SER A 127 -7.54 13.04 4.70
C SER A 127 -6.51 12.04 5.24
N LYS A 128 -6.85 10.74 5.27
CA LYS A 128 -5.93 9.70 5.75
C LYS A 128 -4.69 9.54 4.86
N ILE A 129 -4.83 9.65 3.55
CA ILE A 129 -3.67 9.68 2.66
C ILE A 129 -2.79 10.90 2.93
N ASN A 130 -3.39 12.10 3.11
CA ASN A 130 -2.63 13.33 3.40
C ASN A 130 -1.87 13.28 4.73
N ASP A 131 -2.40 12.59 5.74
CA ASP A 131 -1.76 12.46 7.06
C ASP A 131 -0.40 11.75 6.97
N PHE A 132 -0.22 10.87 5.97
CA PHE A 132 1.08 10.24 5.70
C PHE A 132 2.14 11.25 5.22
N PHE A 133 1.73 12.21 4.40
CA PHE A 133 2.64 13.18 3.77
C PHE A 133 2.95 14.42 4.63
N ARG A 134 2.35 14.52 5.81
CA ARG A 134 2.64 15.57 6.80
C ARG A 134 3.80 15.18 7.71
#